data_826e59bdb1499b1749976226da4fde53
#
_entry.id   826e59bdb1499b1749976226da4fde53
#
_cell.length_a   1.000
_cell.length_b   1.000
_cell.length_c   1.000
_cell.angle_alpha   90.00
_cell.angle_beta   90.00
_cell.angle_gamma   90.00
#
_symmetry.space_group_name_H-M   'P 1'
#
loop_
_entity.id
_entity.type
_entity.pdbx_description
1 polymer ?
#
loop_
_entity_poly.entity_id
_entity_poly.type
_entity_poly.pdbx_seq_one_letter_code
_entity_poly.pdbx_strand_id
1 'polypeptide(L)'
;TDGHEYKRDPFNLCPVVLGHEGSGEIVKLGKNIKTDSAGKPVKIGDKLVTCIIPCGKCPACKNTPARTNLCESCGVYGLFPDDEVHLNGYFASHMVIRKGSTFFNVTGMSLDQRMLIEPAAVAVHAVERAKTTGLLKFNTICLIQGCGPIGLMVMSVLRTMGIENIIALDGNDNRLEIAKTLG
;
A
#
# COMPACT_ATOMS: atom_id res chain seq x y z
N THR A 1 -4.76 2.60 11.36
CA THR A 1 -4.87 4.05 11.02
C THR A 1 -6.33 4.48 11.04
N ASP A 2 -7.20 3.94 10.17
CA ASP A 2 -8.61 4.39 10.04
C ASP A 2 -9.38 4.43 11.37
N GLY A 3 -9.18 3.44 12.24
CA GLY A 3 -9.82 3.41 13.55
C GLY A 3 -9.36 4.53 14.50
N HIS A 4 -8.15 5.06 14.34
CA HIS A 4 -7.67 6.22 15.08
C HIS A 4 -8.25 7.52 14.51
N GLU A 5 -8.29 7.64 13.17
CA GLU A 5 -8.91 8.78 12.48
C GLU A 5 -10.39 8.89 12.83
N TYR A 6 -11.12 7.80 12.78
CA TYR A 6 -12.54 7.77 13.15
C TYR A 6 -12.81 8.24 14.59
N LYS A 7 -11.91 7.90 15.53
CA LYS A 7 -12.11 8.22 16.95
C LYS A 7 -11.60 9.58 17.36
N ARG A 8 -10.55 10.10 16.73
CA ARG A 8 -9.78 11.26 17.25
C ARG A 8 -9.39 12.28 16.19
N ASP A 9 -9.52 11.96 14.90
CA ASP A 9 -9.07 12.81 13.77
C ASP A 9 -7.66 13.43 13.99
N PRO A 10 -6.64 12.62 14.34
CA PRO A 10 -5.31 13.15 14.69
C PRO A 10 -4.62 13.87 13.51
N PHE A 11 -5.04 13.61 12.27
CA PHE A 11 -4.52 14.28 11.07
C PHE A 11 -5.41 15.43 10.59
N ASN A 12 -6.49 15.71 11.31
CA ASN A 12 -7.45 16.78 10.96
C ASN A 12 -7.98 16.63 9.52
N LEU A 13 -8.46 15.44 9.18
CA LEU A 13 -8.94 15.09 7.84
C LEU A 13 -10.44 15.27 7.62
N CYS A 14 -11.21 15.37 8.71
CA CYS A 14 -12.67 15.43 8.61
C CYS A 14 -13.17 16.73 7.94
N PRO A 15 -14.16 16.66 7.04
CA PRO A 15 -14.87 15.44 6.62
C PRO A 15 -14.09 14.60 5.62
N VAL A 16 -14.07 13.26 5.81
CA VAL A 16 -13.38 12.31 4.94
C VAL A 16 -14.10 10.95 4.94
N VAL A 17 -14.20 10.31 3.79
CA VAL A 17 -14.51 8.88 3.69
C VAL A 17 -13.22 8.11 3.90
N LEU A 18 -13.14 7.36 5.00
CA LEU A 18 -11.97 6.57 5.37
C LEU A 18 -11.81 5.30 4.51
N GLY A 19 -10.76 4.52 4.78
CA GLY A 19 -10.41 3.28 4.10
C GLY A 19 -9.27 3.50 3.12
N HIS A 20 -8.04 3.15 3.52
CA HIS A 20 -6.85 3.31 2.67
C HIS A 20 -6.31 1.96 2.15
N GLU A 21 -6.82 0.86 2.67
CA GLU A 21 -6.52 -0.49 2.22
C GLU A 21 -7.73 -1.05 1.47
N GLY A 22 -7.68 -1.14 0.15
CA GLY A 22 -8.86 -1.57 -0.58
C GLY A 22 -8.62 -1.94 -2.03
N SER A 23 -9.60 -2.63 -2.59
CA SER A 23 -9.66 -3.02 -3.99
C SER A 23 -11.06 -2.77 -4.53
N GLY A 24 -11.15 -2.32 -5.77
CA GLY A 24 -12.41 -2.07 -6.46
C GLY A 24 -12.50 -2.79 -7.80
N GLU A 25 -13.71 -2.78 -8.36
CA GLU A 25 -13.95 -3.18 -9.75
C GLU A 25 -14.13 -1.93 -10.61
N ILE A 26 -13.53 -1.92 -11.79
CA ILE A 26 -13.73 -0.85 -12.76
C ILE A 26 -15.12 -0.95 -13.35
N VAL A 27 -16.02 -0.04 -12.98
CA VAL A 27 -17.37 0.04 -13.52
C VAL A 27 -17.51 1.08 -14.65
N LYS A 28 -16.57 2.03 -14.72
CA LYS A 28 -16.50 3.05 -15.75
C LYS A 28 -15.06 3.50 -15.98
N LEU A 29 -14.71 3.75 -17.24
CA LEU A 29 -13.41 4.28 -17.64
C LEU A 29 -13.54 5.66 -18.28
N GLY A 30 -12.61 6.55 -17.97
CA GLY A 30 -12.44 7.79 -18.71
C GLY A 30 -12.02 7.53 -20.17
N LYS A 31 -12.41 8.41 -21.10
CA LYS A 31 -12.19 8.23 -22.55
C LYS A 31 -10.73 7.90 -22.95
N ASN A 32 -9.76 8.41 -22.20
CA ASN A 32 -8.33 8.27 -22.50
C ASN A 32 -7.61 7.23 -21.65
N ILE A 33 -8.30 6.53 -20.78
CA ILE A 33 -7.70 5.50 -19.91
C ILE A 33 -7.72 4.17 -20.66
N LYS A 34 -6.55 3.67 -21.03
CA LYS A 34 -6.37 2.38 -21.71
C LYS A 34 -5.50 1.41 -20.93
N THR A 35 -4.64 1.92 -20.06
CA THR A 35 -3.71 1.14 -19.25
C THR A 35 -3.69 1.63 -17.81
N ASP A 36 -3.23 0.77 -16.92
CA ASP A 36 -2.87 1.15 -15.56
C ASP A 36 -1.51 1.88 -15.52
N SER A 37 -1.03 2.19 -14.31
CA SER A 37 0.21 2.93 -14.10
C SER A 37 1.48 2.13 -14.44
N ALA A 38 1.37 0.81 -14.60
CA ALA A 38 2.45 -0.06 -15.06
C ALA A 38 2.38 -0.34 -16.59
N GLY A 39 1.41 0.24 -17.31
CA GLY A 39 1.21 0.00 -18.74
C GLY A 39 0.36 -1.24 -19.07
N LYS A 40 -0.19 -1.94 -18.08
CA LYS A 40 -1.07 -3.09 -18.30
C LYS A 40 -2.44 -2.62 -18.77
N PRO A 41 -3.01 -3.22 -19.85
CA PRO A 41 -4.34 -2.86 -20.34
C PRO A 41 -5.42 -2.98 -19.26
N VAL A 42 -6.40 -2.08 -19.32
CA VAL A 42 -7.55 -2.09 -18.41
C VAL A 42 -8.87 -1.99 -19.17
N LYS A 43 -9.88 -2.65 -18.64
CA LYS A 43 -11.26 -2.64 -19.15
C LYS A 43 -12.27 -2.66 -18.00
N ILE A 44 -13.53 -2.36 -18.31
CA ILE A 44 -14.63 -2.53 -17.36
C ILE A 44 -14.70 -3.99 -16.89
N GLY A 45 -14.89 -4.18 -15.59
CA GLY A 45 -14.87 -5.48 -14.91
C GLY A 45 -13.52 -5.88 -14.33
N ASP A 46 -12.42 -5.23 -14.72
CA ASP A 46 -11.11 -5.48 -14.13
C ASP A 46 -11.06 -5.03 -12.67
N LYS A 47 -10.25 -5.73 -11.87
CA LYS A 47 -10.01 -5.39 -10.47
C LYS A 47 -8.79 -4.48 -10.37
N LEU A 48 -8.89 -3.49 -9.52
CA LEU A 48 -7.79 -2.54 -9.28
C LEU A 48 -7.52 -2.32 -7.80
N VAL A 49 -6.31 -1.86 -7.53
CA VAL A 49 -5.91 -1.21 -6.29
C VAL A 49 -5.33 0.15 -6.64
N THR A 50 -5.49 1.12 -5.73
CA THR A 50 -4.85 2.43 -5.87
C THR A 50 -3.55 2.50 -5.07
N CYS A 51 -2.71 3.42 -5.45
CA CYS A 51 -1.55 3.83 -4.68
C CYS A 51 -1.71 5.31 -4.30
N ILE A 52 -0.65 5.92 -3.83
CA ILE A 52 -0.62 7.35 -3.50
C ILE A 52 -0.97 8.22 -4.71
N ILE A 53 -1.49 9.41 -4.42
CA ILE A 53 -1.82 10.44 -5.41
C ILE A 53 -0.67 11.45 -5.41
N PRO A 54 0.26 11.42 -6.38
CA PRO A 54 1.36 12.38 -6.42
C PRO A 54 0.84 13.78 -6.79
N CYS A 55 1.44 14.83 -6.23
CA CYS A 55 1.02 16.21 -6.52
C CYS A 55 1.39 16.67 -7.95
N GLY A 56 2.30 15.99 -8.64
CA GLY A 56 2.73 16.28 -10.02
C GLY A 56 3.59 17.54 -10.18
N LYS A 57 3.82 18.34 -9.13
CA LYS A 57 4.46 19.65 -9.25
C LYS A 57 5.73 19.86 -8.41
N CYS A 58 5.93 19.09 -7.35
CA CYS A 58 7.13 19.19 -6.51
C CYS A 58 8.38 18.67 -7.24
N PRO A 59 9.58 18.99 -6.75
CA PRO A 59 10.84 18.53 -7.34
C PRO A 59 10.92 17.00 -7.49
N ALA A 60 10.48 16.25 -6.50
CA ALA A 60 10.46 14.79 -6.57
C ALA A 60 9.57 14.27 -7.70
N CYS A 61 8.37 14.81 -7.86
CA CYS A 61 7.47 14.44 -8.96
C CYS A 61 8.04 14.77 -10.35
N LYS A 62 8.79 15.84 -10.48
CA LYS A 62 9.39 16.27 -11.76
C LYS A 62 10.65 15.46 -12.09
N ASN A 63 11.52 15.22 -11.13
CA ASN A 63 12.84 14.63 -11.35
C ASN A 63 12.82 13.09 -11.23
N THR A 64 11.93 12.54 -10.43
CA THR A 64 11.81 11.09 -10.18
C THR A 64 10.35 10.64 -10.21
N PRO A 65 9.63 10.80 -11.33
CA PRO A 65 8.17 10.56 -11.40
C PRO A 65 7.76 9.12 -11.08
N ALA A 66 8.65 8.15 -11.26
CA ALA A 66 8.41 6.76 -10.89
C ALA A 66 8.46 6.52 -9.37
N ARG A 67 8.99 7.47 -8.59
CA ARG A 67 9.10 7.38 -7.14
C ARG A 67 8.08 8.26 -6.44
N THR A 68 6.82 7.94 -6.64
CA THR A 68 5.68 8.71 -6.12
C THR A 68 5.69 8.83 -4.59
N ASN A 69 6.31 7.87 -3.90
CA ASN A 69 6.52 7.88 -2.45
C ASN A 69 7.43 9.01 -1.94
N LEU A 70 8.16 9.70 -2.84
CA LEU A 70 8.98 10.86 -2.50
C LEU A 70 8.23 12.18 -2.69
N CYS A 71 6.96 12.15 -3.07
CA CYS A 71 6.16 13.35 -3.25
C CYS A 71 5.98 14.09 -1.92
N GLU A 72 6.30 15.39 -1.91
CA GLU A 72 6.21 16.24 -0.71
C GLU A 72 4.78 16.52 -0.25
N SER A 73 3.80 16.32 -1.12
CA SER A 73 2.37 16.59 -0.88
C SER A 73 1.50 15.51 -1.52
N CYS A 74 1.82 14.25 -1.25
CA CYS A 74 1.02 13.15 -1.76
C CYS A 74 -0.30 13.02 -0.99
N GLY A 75 -1.37 12.64 -1.71
CA GLY A 75 -2.60 12.16 -1.11
C GLY A 75 -2.58 10.64 -0.99
N VAL A 76 -3.33 10.13 -0.02
CA VAL A 76 -3.62 8.70 0.13
C VAL A 76 -5.13 8.54 0.22
N TYR A 77 -5.72 7.70 -0.64
CA TYR A 77 -7.15 7.43 -0.56
C TYR A 77 -7.53 6.93 0.83
N GLY A 78 -8.57 7.53 1.42
CA GLY A 78 -8.98 7.28 2.79
C GLY A 78 -8.23 8.06 3.87
N LEU A 79 -7.11 8.71 3.52
CA LEU A 79 -6.33 9.58 4.40
C LEU A 79 -6.02 10.93 3.72
N PHE A 80 -6.93 11.38 2.88
CA PHE A 80 -6.86 12.65 2.16
C PHE A 80 -8.24 13.29 2.19
N PRO A 81 -8.38 14.57 2.56
CA PRO A 81 -9.68 15.21 2.71
C PRO A 81 -10.56 15.06 1.47
N ASP A 82 -11.85 14.82 1.70
CA ASP A 82 -12.84 14.85 0.64
C ASP A 82 -12.99 16.28 0.11
N ASP A 83 -13.45 16.42 -1.12
CA ASP A 83 -13.81 17.69 -1.72
C ASP A 83 -15.23 17.62 -2.31
N GLU A 84 -15.72 18.71 -2.91
CA GLU A 84 -17.07 18.82 -3.46
C GLU A 84 -17.41 17.77 -4.54
N VAL A 85 -16.37 17.16 -5.14
CA VAL A 85 -16.51 16.24 -6.28
C VAL A 85 -16.10 14.82 -5.94
N HIS A 86 -15.17 14.65 -4.99
CA HIS A 86 -14.53 13.36 -4.71
C HIS A 86 -14.72 12.94 -3.27
N LEU A 87 -15.24 11.74 -3.09
CA LEU A 87 -15.15 10.95 -1.87
C LEU A 87 -13.90 10.06 -1.99
N ASN A 88 -12.99 10.13 -1.01
CA ASN A 88 -11.61 9.69 -1.19
C ASN A 88 -11.23 8.42 -0.43
N GLY A 89 -12.18 7.56 -0.07
CA GLY A 89 -11.88 6.35 0.70
C GLY A 89 -12.60 5.11 0.20
N TYR A 90 -12.07 3.96 0.58
CA TYR A 90 -12.62 2.66 0.20
C TYR A 90 -13.84 2.23 1.03
N PHE A 91 -14.17 2.94 2.13
CA PHE A 91 -15.43 2.70 2.88
C PHE A 91 -16.62 3.28 2.15
N ALA A 92 -16.70 3.05 0.85
CA ALA A 92 -17.73 3.51 -0.05
C ALA A 92 -18.11 2.41 -1.05
N SER A 93 -19.35 2.44 -1.55
CA SER A 93 -19.80 1.54 -2.61
C SER A 93 -19.13 1.86 -3.96
N HIS A 94 -18.83 3.12 -4.20
CA HIS A 94 -18.17 3.61 -5.42
C HIS A 94 -17.21 4.75 -5.08
N MET A 95 -16.13 4.81 -5.84
CA MET A 95 -15.13 5.86 -5.72
C MET A 95 -14.69 6.30 -7.12
N VAL A 96 -14.45 7.59 -7.29
CA VAL A 96 -13.85 8.14 -8.51
C VAL A 96 -12.35 8.27 -8.30
N ILE A 97 -11.57 7.57 -9.10
CA ILE A 97 -10.11 7.71 -9.09
C ILE A 97 -9.74 9.03 -9.77
N ARG A 98 -9.04 9.89 -9.05
CA ARG A 98 -8.64 11.22 -9.49
C ARG A 98 -7.65 11.15 -10.65
N LYS A 99 -7.69 12.15 -11.51
CA LYS A 99 -6.66 12.32 -12.55
C LYS A 99 -5.27 12.40 -11.92
N GLY A 100 -4.33 11.65 -12.47
CA GLY A 100 -2.95 11.58 -11.98
C GLY A 100 -2.71 10.59 -10.85
N SER A 101 -3.75 9.93 -10.34
CA SER A 101 -3.58 8.86 -9.37
C SER A 101 -2.85 7.66 -9.97
N THR A 102 -2.05 7.03 -9.14
CA THR A 102 -1.44 5.74 -9.47
C THR A 102 -2.40 4.60 -9.12
N PHE A 103 -2.62 3.68 -10.06
CA PHE A 103 -3.44 2.49 -9.83
C PHE A 103 -2.92 1.31 -10.65
N PHE A 104 -3.23 0.09 -10.22
CA PHE A 104 -2.75 -1.15 -10.85
C PHE A 104 -3.88 -2.14 -11.08
N ASN A 105 -3.85 -2.80 -12.26
CA ASN A 105 -4.75 -3.90 -12.60
C ASN A 105 -4.29 -5.20 -11.92
N VAL A 106 -5.10 -5.67 -10.99
CA VAL A 106 -4.85 -6.85 -10.16
C VAL A 106 -5.90 -7.95 -10.37
N THR A 107 -6.54 -7.98 -11.53
CA THR A 107 -7.64 -8.91 -11.85
C THR A 107 -7.27 -10.38 -11.65
N GLY A 108 -6.00 -10.76 -11.83
CA GLY A 108 -5.53 -12.13 -11.62
C GLY A 108 -5.32 -12.54 -10.15
N MET A 109 -5.48 -11.61 -9.20
CA MET A 109 -5.27 -11.87 -7.77
C MET A 109 -6.59 -12.21 -7.06
N SER A 110 -6.54 -13.09 -6.06
CA SER A 110 -7.67 -13.35 -5.17
C SER A 110 -8.04 -12.10 -4.36
N LEU A 111 -9.24 -12.10 -3.74
CA LEU A 111 -9.64 -10.98 -2.87
C LEU A 111 -8.65 -10.79 -1.72
N ASP A 112 -8.27 -11.87 -1.04
CA ASP A 112 -7.33 -11.82 0.08
C ASP A 112 -5.98 -11.26 -0.32
N GLN A 113 -5.45 -11.69 -1.46
CA GLN A 113 -4.20 -11.13 -2.00
C GLN A 113 -4.31 -9.63 -2.28
N ARG A 114 -5.44 -9.18 -2.86
CA ARG A 114 -5.65 -7.77 -3.16
C ARG A 114 -5.73 -6.90 -1.90
N MET A 115 -6.36 -7.42 -0.84
CA MET A 115 -6.48 -6.70 0.44
C MET A 115 -5.14 -6.57 1.17
N LEU A 116 -4.19 -7.47 0.90
CA LEU A 116 -2.87 -7.44 1.49
C LEU A 116 -1.84 -6.58 0.72
N ILE A 117 -2.21 -6.02 -0.43
CA ILE A 117 -1.26 -5.25 -1.27
C ILE A 117 -0.74 -4.00 -0.55
N GLU A 118 -1.63 -3.25 0.10
CA GLU A 118 -1.22 -2.02 0.79
C GLU A 118 -0.25 -2.32 1.94
N PRO A 119 -0.58 -3.18 2.94
CA PRO A 119 0.36 -3.52 3.99
C PRO A 119 1.63 -4.21 3.47
N ALA A 120 1.54 -5.00 2.40
CA ALA A 120 2.72 -5.57 1.75
C ALA A 120 3.62 -4.50 1.13
N ALA A 121 3.05 -3.44 0.54
CA ALA A 121 3.83 -2.32 0.01
C ALA A 121 4.61 -1.59 1.11
N VAL A 122 4.04 -1.45 2.31
CA VAL A 122 4.75 -0.90 3.49
C VAL A 122 5.94 -1.78 3.86
N ALA A 123 5.73 -3.11 3.91
CA ALA A 123 6.80 -4.07 4.22
C ALA A 123 7.91 -4.07 3.17
N VAL A 124 7.56 -4.08 1.89
CA VAL A 124 8.52 -3.97 0.77
C VAL A 124 9.33 -2.68 0.89
N HIS A 125 8.68 -1.55 1.17
CA HIS A 125 9.39 -0.28 1.33
C HIS A 125 10.39 -0.34 2.50
N ALA A 126 10.01 -0.91 3.64
CA ALA A 126 10.90 -1.08 4.79
C ALA A 126 12.14 -1.92 4.44
N VAL A 127 11.94 -3.05 3.75
CA VAL A 127 13.05 -3.93 3.33
C VAL A 127 13.93 -3.25 2.26
N GLU A 128 13.35 -2.54 1.29
CA GLU A 128 14.12 -1.76 0.31
C GLU A 128 14.96 -0.67 1.01
N ARG A 129 14.44 -0.02 2.04
CA ARG A 129 15.23 0.92 2.86
C ARG A 129 16.38 0.23 3.58
N ALA A 130 16.15 -0.96 4.15
CA ALA A 130 17.21 -1.76 4.78
C ALA A 130 18.29 -2.15 3.77
N LYS A 131 17.93 -2.53 2.54
CA LYS A 131 18.90 -2.83 1.45
C LYS A 131 19.82 -1.65 1.15
N THR A 132 19.33 -0.42 1.18
CA THR A 132 20.15 0.75 0.88
C THR A 132 21.30 0.96 1.86
N THR A 133 21.25 0.34 3.04
CA THR A 133 22.34 0.40 4.02
C THR A 133 23.55 -0.47 3.63
N GLY A 134 23.37 -1.43 2.70
CA GLY A 134 24.37 -2.44 2.36
C GLY A 134 24.55 -3.53 3.41
N LEU A 135 23.81 -3.49 4.52
CA LEU A 135 23.92 -4.47 5.61
C LEU A 135 23.06 -5.71 5.36
N LEU A 136 21.99 -5.60 4.56
CA LEU A 136 21.11 -6.73 4.26
C LEU A 136 21.74 -7.60 3.18
N LYS A 137 22.31 -8.72 3.60
CA LYS A 137 22.97 -9.72 2.75
C LYS A 137 22.33 -11.08 2.97
N PHE A 138 22.61 -12.01 2.08
CA PHE A 138 22.08 -13.38 2.09
C PHE A 138 22.23 -14.11 3.44
N ASN A 139 23.32 -13.91 4.16
CA ASN A 139 23.60 -14.54 5.46
C ASN A 139 23.30 -13.64 6.66
N THR A 140 22.61 -12.53 6.48
CA THR A 140 22.25 -11.59 7.56
C THR A 140 21.23 -12.24 8.49
N ILE A 141 21.43 -12.08 9.80
CA ILE A 141 20.42 -12.39 10.80
C ILE A 141 19.53 -11.16 10.97
N CYS A 142 18.25 -11.31 10.69
CA CYS A 142 17.26 -10.25 10.82
C CYS A 142 16.41 -10.44 12.09
N LEU A 143 16.39 -9.46 12.97
CA LEU A 143 15.48 -9.41 14.10
C LEU A 143 14.24 -8.60 13.75
N ILE A 144 13.06 -9.23 13.84
CA ILE A 144 11.75 -8.58 13.63
C ILE A 144 11.09 -8.43 15.00
N GLN A 145 11.01 -7.20 15.47
CA GLN A 145 10.32 -6.87 16.72
C GLN A 145 8.86 -6.47 16.43
N GLY A 146 7.94 -7.33 16.85
CA GLY A 146 6.52 -7.22 16.57
C GLY A 146 6.06 -8.10 15.41
N CYS A 147 5.30 -9.16 15.71
CA CYS A 147 4.71 -10.09 14.74
C CYS A 147 3.24 -9.76 14.45
N GLY A 148 2.91 -8.47 14.37
CA GLY A 148 1.66 -7.99 13.82
C GLY A 148 1.64 -8.11 12.29
N PRO A 149 0.57 -7.63 11.61
CA PRO A 149 0.44 -7.73 10.14
C PRO A 149 1.67 -7.24 9.38
N ILE A 150 2.21 -6.09 9.74
CA ILE A 150 3.39 -5.53 9.06
C ILE A 150 4.65 -6.35 9.33
N GLY A 151 4.89 -6.78 10.58
CA GLY A 151 6.05 -7.63 10.90
C GLY A 151 6.02 -8.96 10.15
N LEU A 152 4.86 -9.62 10.09
CA LEU A 152 4.67 -10.86 9.31
C LEU A 152 4.89 -10.63 7.81
N MET A 153 4.43 -9.50 7.27
CA MET A 153 4.71 -9.13 5.87
C MET A 153 6.19 -8.86 5.61
N VAL A 154 6.89 -8.18 6.53
CA VAL A 154 8.35 -7.97 6.42
C VAL A 154 9.09 -9.32 6.40
N MET A 155 8.71 -10.26 7.29
CA MET A 155 9.27 -11.62 7.29
C MET A 155 9.04 -12.31 5.94
N SER A 156 7.81 -12.25 5.41
CA SER A 156 7.48 -12.84 4.11
C SER A 156 8.32 -12.23 2.98
N VAL A 157 8.51 -10.90 2.96
CA VAL A 157 9.36 -10.23 1.97
C VAL A 157 10.81 -10.66 2.09
N LEU A 158 11.37 -10.71 3.30
CA LEU A 158 12.73 -11.17 3.54
C LEU A 158 12.94 -12.63 3.05
N ARG A 159 11.97 -13.51 3.33
CA ARG A 159 11.99 -14.92 2.86
C ARG A 159 11.99 -15.01 1.32
N THR A 160 11.18 -14.22 0.64
CA THR A 160 11.17 -14.19 -0.84
C THR A 160 12.49 -13.69 -1.43
N MET A 161 13.29 -12.97 -0.65
CA MET A 161 14.64 -12.52 -1.04
C MET A 161 15.75 -13.52 -0.68
N GLY A 162 15.40 -14.67 -0.10
CA GLY A 162 16.37 -15.69 0.32
C GLY A 162 17.03 -15.42 1.67
N ILE A 163 16.50 -14.50 2.49
CA ILE A 163 16.96 -14.30 3.87
C ILE A 163 16.24 -15.30 4.77
N GLU A 164 16.99 -16.28 5.24
CA GLU A 164 16.42 -17.39 6.03
C GLU A 164 16.60 -17.22 7.54
N ASN A 165 17.63 -16.47 7.97
CA ASN A 165 17.95 -16.28 9.37
C ASN A 165 17.12 -15.14 9.96
N ILE A 166 15.88 -15.43 10.36
CA ILE A 166 14.95 -14.44 10.92
C ILE A 166 14.64 -14.82 12.37
N ILE A 167 14.81 -13.88 13.29
CA ILE A 167 14.40 -13.98 14.68
C ILE A 167 13.15 -13.12 14.86
N ALA A 168 12.04 -13.74 15.24
CA ALA A 168 10.78 -13.05 15.51
C ALA A 168 10.62 -12.84 17.03
N LEU A 169 10.25 -11.62 17.42
CA LEU A 169 9.99 -11.24 18.80
C LEU A 169 8.61 -10.59 18.93
N ASP A 170 7.74 -11.16 19.76
CA ASP A 170 6.44 -10.60 20.12
C ASP A 170 6.06 -11.02 21.54
N GLY A 171 5.21 -10.25 22.21
CA GLY A 171 4.63 -10.62 23.52
C GLY A 171 3.39 -11.50 23.41
N ASN A 172 2.96 -11.90 22.21
CA ASN A 172 1.76 -12.70 21.97
C ASN A 172 2.12 -14.01 21.28
N ASP A 173 1.95 -15.13 21.99
CA ASP A 173 2.31 -16.47 21.51
C ASP A 173 1.58 -16.85 20.22
N ASN A 174 0.30 -16.48 20.06
CA ASN A 174 -0.45 -16.76 18.83
C ASN A 174 0.19 -16.11 17.60
N ARG A 175 0.74 -14.89 17.73
CA ARG A 175 1.45 -14.21 16.65
C ARG A 175 2.79 -14.88 16.35
N LEU A 176 3.50 -15.37 17.37
CA LEU A 176 4.72 -16.12 17.20
C LEU A 176 4.46 -17.46 16.49
N GLU A 177 3.35 -18.15 16.81
CA GLU A 177 2.96 -19.37 16.09
C GLU A 177 2.68 -19.08 14.59
N ILE A 178 2.00 -17.97 14.28
CA ILE A 178 1.82 -17.56 12.87
C ILE A 178 3.18 -17.27 12.24
N ALA A 179 4.07 -16.55 12.93
CA ALA A 179 5.41 -16.25 12.43
C ALA A 179 6.19 -17.52 12.07
N LYS A 180 6.11 -18.58 12.89
CA LYS A 180 6.73 -19.89 12.61
C LYS A 180 6.23 -20.55 11.32
N THR A 181 4.98 -20.28 10.91
CA THR A 181 4.45 -20.85 9.65
C THR A 181 5.05 -20.19 8.40
N LEU A 182 5.67 -19.05 8.56
CA LEU A 182 6.36 -18.34 7.48
C LEU A 182 7.82 -18.80 7.31
N GLY A 183 8.31 -19.64 8.19
CA GLY A 183 9.63 -20.25 8.18
C GLY A 183 10.62 -19.66 9.15
#